data_42b308409636030b234e2b689d0c720e
#
_entry.id   42b308409636030b234e2b689d0c720e
#
_cell.length_a   1.000
_cell.length_b   1.000
_cell.length_c   1.000
_cell.angle_alpha   90.00
_cell.angle_beta   90.00
_cell.angle_gamma   90.00
#
_symmetry.space_group_name_H-M   'P 1'
#
loop_
_entity.id
_entity.type
_entity.pdbx_description
1 polymer ?
#
loop_
_entity_poly.entity_id
_entity_poly.type
_entity_poly.pdbx_seq_one_letter_code
_entity_poly.pdbx_strand_id
1 'polypeptide(L)'
;MCILLNDAYETLKNKQARESYDYDLMLARLDDGYTGKPLSRWTKRHLQEGERRAVYVDEPACIGCKQCVWAAAATFRMEDEYGRSRVFAQWLNSQDDIQCAIDSCPVDCIYWVDKDELPALEFVTRRMQKSSVGISMGQGEGGGQRGQDPFQAAAAFLKERERIVRLRMKRREQKREGEASEAERLRQAEAARNIRQRTQERWGRFWDSRWGEDSRRRWMVPPHRALIKYVGMSEGGSATAALPTYKTEEAAETAAKIAAMHKA
;
A
#
# COMPACT_ATOMS: atom_id res chain seq x y z
N MET A 1 18.75 -21.48 8.47
CA MET A 1 19.38 -20.60 7.46
C MET A 1 18.81 -20.84 6.04
N CYS A 2 18.60 -22.07 5.58
CA CYS A 2 18.04 -22.37 4.24
C CYS A 2 16.63 -21.81 3.98
N ILE A 3 15.73 -21.78 4.99
CA ILE A 3 14.36 -21.28 4.84
C ILE A 3 14.36 -19.79 4.46
N LEU A 4 15.14 -18.97 5.17
CA LEU A 4 15.23 -17.53 4.90
C LEU A 4 15.79 -17.23 3.50
N LEU A 5 16.73 -18.04 3.04
CA LEU A 5 17.30 -17.90 1.70
C LEU A 5 16.29 -18.27 0.61
N ASN A 6 15.49 -19.32 0.84
CA ASN A 6 14.43 -19.71 -0.08
C ASN A 6 13.34 -18.66 -0.15
N ASP A 7 12.89 -18.11 0.99
CA ASP A 7 11.89 -17.05 1.04
C ASP A 7 12.36 -15.77 0.33
N ALA A 8 13.63 -15.41 0.55
CA ALA A 8 14.24 -14.28 -0.15
C ALA A 8 14.31 -14.52 -1.67
N TYR A 9 14.71 -15.72 -2.08
CA TYR A 9 14.78 -16.11 -3.48
C TYR A 9 13.39 -16.05 -4.15
N GLU A 10 12.36 -16.64 -3.55
CA GLU A 10 10.99 -16.62 -4.06
C GLU A 10 10.46 -15.19 -4.19
N THR A 11 10.73 -14.34 -3.19
CA THR A 11 10.35 -12.93 -3.21
C THR A 11 11.02 -12.16 -4.36
N LEU A 12 12.33 -12.38 -4.57
CA LEU A 12 13.11 -11.66 -5.58
C LEU A 12 12.91 -12.20 -7.00
N LYS A 13 12.62 -13.49 -7.16
CA LYS A 13 12.35 -14.15 -8.45
C LYS A 13 11.02 -13.68 -9.04
N ASN A 14 10.01 -13.52 -8.24
CA ASN A 14 8.70 -13.06 -8.68
C ASN A 14 8.66 -11.52 -8.79
N LYS A 15 8.50 -11.00 -10.02
CA LYS A 15 8.47 -9.56 -10.28
C LYS A 15 7.46 -8.81 -9.41
N GLN A 16 6.24 -9.34 -9.24
CA GLN A 16 5.20 -8.70 -8.43
C GLN A 16 5.52 -8.72 -6.94
N ALA A 17 6.05 -9.84 -6.44
CA ALA A 17 6.47 -9.97 -5.04
C ALA A 17 7.64 -9.03 -4.74
N ARG A 18 8.65 -8.97 -5.63
CA ARG A 18 9.78 -8.06 -5.54
C ARG A 18 9.35 -6.60 -5.51
N GLU A 19 8.51 -6.17 -6.44
CA GLU A 19 8.01 -4.80 -6.46
C GLU A 19 7.20 -4.45 -5.19
N SER A 20 6.43 -5.40 -4.62
CA SER A 20 5.74 -5.19 -3.35
C SER A 20 6.72 -5.01 -2.20
N TYR A 21 7.75 -5.85 -2.14
CA TYR A 21 8.83 -5.75 -1.16
C TYR A 21 9.60 -4.43 -1.28
N ASP A 22 9.92 -4.00 -2.50
CA ASP A 22 10.63 -2.73 -2.74
C ASP A 22 9.82 -1.53 -2.21
N TYR A 23 8.50 -1.51 -2.41
CA TYR A 23 7.64 -0.45 -1.83
C TYR A 23 7.58 -0.50 -0.30
N ASP A 24 7.48 -1.69 0.29
CA ASP A 24 7.50 -1.84 1.74
C ASP A 24 8.84 -1.39 2.33
N LEU A 25 9.94 -1.69 1.64
CA LEU A 25 11.28 -1.26 2.01
C LEU A 25 11.45 0.27 1.88
N MET A 26 10.95 0.87 0.79
CA MET A 26 10.97 2.34 0.62
C MET A 26 10.19 3.03 1.74
N LEU A 27 9.00 2.55 2.08
CA LEU A 27 8.21 3.10 3.16
C LEU A 27 8.90 2.92 4.52
N ALA A 28 9.46 1.74 4.79
CA ALA A 28 10.20 1.48 6.03
C ALA A 28 11.42 2.40 6.19
N ARG A 29 12.15 2.67 5.10
CA ARG A 29 13.29 3.60 5.11
C ARG A 29 12.86 5.06 5.31
N LEU A 30 11.73 5.44 4.69
CA LEU A 30 11.19 6.80 4.82
C LEU A 30 10.65 7.04 6.23
N ASP A 31 9.89 6.09 6.76
CA ASP A 31 9.25 6.16 8.08
C ASP A 31 10.18 5.71 9.23
N ASP A 32 11.46 5.43 8.98
CA ASP A 32 12.39 4.95 10.00
C ASP A 32 12.36 5.82 11.26
N GLY A 33 11.71 5.33 12.30
CA GLY A 33 11.45 6.03 13.54
C GLY A 33 10.30 7.07 13.50
N TYR A 34 9.56 7.23 12.40
CA TYR A 34 8.38 8.09 12.36
C TYR A 34 7.14 7.36 12.87
N THR A 35 6.63 7.80 14.01
CA THR A 35 5.47 7.18 14.67
C THR A 35 4.15 7.92 14.40
N GLY A 36 4.19 9.08 13.74
CA GLY A 36 3.03 9.97 13.60
C GLY A 36 2.65 10.69 14.92
N LYS A 37 3.49 10.56 15.95
CA LYS A 37 3.30 11.23 17.23
C LYS A 37 4.41 12.26 17.42
N PRO A 38 4.13 13.41 18.04
CA PRO A 38 5.15 14.39 18.37
C PRO A 38 6.19 13.80 19.33
N LEU A 39 7.43 14.23 19.19
CA LEU A 39 8.53 13.87 20.10
C LEU A 39 8.39 14.64 21.43
N SER A 40 7.91 15.89 21.37
CA SER A 40 7.57 16.70 22.53
C SER A 40 6.38 16.09 23.27
N ARG A 41 6.45 16.13 24.60
CA ARG A 41 5.38 15.58 25.45
C ARG A 41 4.14 16.47 25.39
N TRP A 42 3.00 15.90 25.01
CA TRP A 42 1.73 16.61 25.02
C TRP A 42 1.14 16.65 26.43
N THR A 43 0.89 17.85 26.98
CA THR A 43 0.26 18.02 28.30
C THR A 43 -1.08 18.77 28.15
N LYS A 44 -1.94 18.66 29.16
CA LYS A 44 -3.25 19.34 29.20
C LYS A 44 -3.30 20.45 30.26
N ARG A 45 -2.17 20.81 30.88
CA ARG A 45 -2.16 21.68 32.07
C ARG A 45 -2.71 23.08 31.78
N HIS A 46 -2.30 23.68 30.68
CA HIS A 46 -2.73 25.01 30.24
C HIS A 46 -3.44 24.98 28.87
N LEU A 47 -3.77 23.77 28.40
CA LEU A 47 -4.44 23.57 27.12
C LEU A 47 -5.91 24.00 27.24
N GLN A 48 -6.34 24.94 26.43
CA GLN A 48 -7.74 25.32 26.30
C GLN A 48 -8.52 24.27 25.48
N GLU A 49 -9.83 24.19 25.76
CA GLU A 49 -10.69 23.27 25.03
C GLU A 49 -10.80 23.70 23.56
N GLY A 50 -10.54 22.74 22.63
CA GLY A 50 -10.53 23.03 21.19
C GLY A 50 -9.22 23.58 20.63
N GLU A 51 -8.19 23.81 21.46
CA GLU A 51 -6.91 24.31 20.99
C GLU A 51 -6.14 23.25 20.18
N ARG A 52 -5.77 23.62 18.97
CA ARG A 52 -5.03 22.77 18.03
C ARG A 52 -3.61 23.23 17.76
N ARG A 53 -3.23 24.40 18.29
CA ARG A 53 -1.87 24.94 18.11
C ARG A 53 -0.88 24.19 18.99
N ALA A 54 0.31 24.04 18.46
CA ALA A 54 1.48 23.54 19.16
C ALA A 54 2.63 24.50 18.93
N VAL A 55 3.61 24.49 19.83
CA VAL A 55 4.81 25.27 19.63
C VAL A 55 5.93 24.43 19.04
N TYR A 56 6.64 24.98 18.08
CA TYR A 56 7.76 24.34 17.39
C TYR A 56 8.97 25.25 17.39
N VAL A 57 10.16 24.68 17.53
CA VAL A 57 11.44 25.37 17.44
C VAL A 57 12.20 24.89 16.22
N ASP A 58 12.54 25.80 15.31
CA ASP A 58 13.49 25.55 14.23
C ASP A 58 14.90 25.45 14.83
N GLU A 59 15.30 24.22 15.20
CA GLU A 59 16.60 23.97 15.79
C GLU A 59 17.77 24.40 14.89
N PRO A 60 17.77 24.18 13.56
CA PRO A 60 18.76 24.71 12.63
C PRO A 60 18.98 26.24 12.74
N ALA A 61 17.92 27.01 12.89
CA ALA A 61 17.99 28.47 12.99
C ALA A 61 18.30 28.96 14.42
N CYS A 62 18.10 28.13 15.44
CA CYS A 62 18.30 28.50 16.84
C CYS A 62 19.78 28.80 17.14
N ILE A 63 20.06 29.97 17.74
CA ILE A 63 21.41 30.38 18.18
C ILE A 63 21.74 30.05 19.63
N GLY A 64 20.85 29.39 20.36
CA GLY A 64 21.09 28.98 21.76
C GLY A 64 21.11 30.12 22.80
N CYS A 65 20.44 31.24 22.53
CA CYS A 65 20.44 32.43 23.41
C CYS A 65 19.73 32.22 24.76
N LYS A 66 18.98 31.13 24.96
CA LYS A 66 18.25 30.73 26.17
C LYS A 66 17.07 31.62 26.57
N GLN A 67 16.71 32.66 25.81
CA GLN A 67 15.61 33.57 26.15
C GLN A 67 14.28 32.82 26.32
N CYS A 68 13.97 31.91 25.43
CA CYS A 68 12.78 31.07 25.51
C CYS A 68 12.73 30.18 26.77
N VAL A 69 13.89 29.68 27.21
CA VAL A 69 13.98 28.88 28.45
C VAL A 69 13.74 29.75 29.69
N TRP A 70 14.16 31.00 29.68
CA TRP A 70 13.88 31.94 30.77
C TRP A 70 12.41 32.35 30.81
N ALA A 71 11.79 32.57 29.66
CA ALA A 71 10.38 32.95 29.59
C ALA A 71 9.44 31.77 29.92
N ALA A 72 9.73 30.55 29.44
CA ALA A 72 8.86 29.39 29.60
C ALA A 72 9.65 28.10 29.88
N ALA A 73 10.32 28.05 31.03
CA ALA A 73 11.26 26.98 31.42
C ALA A 73 10.66 25.56 31.48
N ALA A 74 9.36 25.43 31.68
CA ALA A 74 8.71 24.13 31.71
C ALA A 74 8.46 23.59 30.27
N THR A 75 8.28 24.49 29.31
CA THR A 75 8.00 24.15 27.89
C THR A 75 9.29 23.95 27.11
N PHE A 76 10.29 24.84 27.27
CA PHE A 76 11.53 24.81 26.49
C PHE A 76 12.69 24.27 27.33
N ARG A 77 13.57 23.53 26.69
CA ARG A 77 14.84 23.05 27.27
C ARG A 77 15.96 23.18 26.26
N MET A 78 17.17 23.38 26.76
CA MET A 78 18.37 23.31 25.93
C MET A 78 18.73 21.85 25.72
N GLU A 79 19.10 21.56 24.49
CA GLU A 79 19.68 20.27 24.10
C GLU A 79 21.19 20.33 24.34
N ASP A 80 21.74 19.30 25.03
CA ASP A 80 23.11 19.33 25.54
C ASP A 80 24.16 19.17 24.41
N GLU A 81 23.85 18.44 23.38
CA GLU A 81 24.81 18.09 22.31
C GLU A 81 25.12 19.28 21.39
N TYR A 82 24.11 20.03 20.97
CA TYR A 82 24.26 21.13 20.01
C TYR A 82 24.04 22.52 20.63
N GLY A 83 23.55 22.58 21.87
CA GLY A 83 23.28 23.81 22.58
C GLY A 83 22.10 24.62 22.04
N ARG A 84 21.15 23.97 21.37
CA ARG A 84 19.95 24.58 20.79
C ARG A 84 18.73 24.38 21.67
N SER A 85 17.74 25.26 21.58
CA SER A 85 16.48 25.10 22.29
C SER A 85 15.60 24.09 21.60
N ARG A 86 14.86 23.33 22.41
CA ARG A 86 13.89 22.32 21.97
C ARG A 86 12.65 22.37 22.85
N VAL A 87 11.49 22.09 22.27
CA VAL A 87 10.26 21.92 23.05
C VAL A 87 10.29 20.57 23.77
N PHE A 88 10.27 20.62 25.10
CA PHE A 88 10.20 19.43 25.95
C PHE A 88 8.75 18.97 26.13
N ALA A 89 7.84 19.91 26.43
CA ALA A 89 6.45 19.62 26.68
C ALA A 89 5.55 20.74 26.17
N GLN A 90 4.55 20.37 25.39
CA GLN A 90 3.51 21.27 24.89
C GLN A 90 2.58 21.67 26.04
N TRP A 91 2.22 22.95 26.12
CA TRP A 91 1.22 23.47 27.05
C TRP A 91 1.53 23.24 28.55
N LEU A 92 2.81 23.16 28.91
CA LEU A 92 3.20 23.05 30.30
C LEU A 92 3.33 24.41 30.98
N ASN A 93 3.61 25.47 30.22
CA ASN A 93 3.46 26.87 30.58
C ASN A 93 2.16 27.45 30.06
N SER A 94 1.78 28.63 30.51
CA SER A 94 0.63 29.38 30.02
C SER A 94 0.85 29.83 28.56
N GLN A 95 -0.22 30.19 27.85
CA GLN A 95 -0.14 30.74 26.50
C GLN A 95 0.70 32.03 26.48
N ASP A 96 0.52 32.89 27.49
CA ASP A 96 1.21 34.17 27.59
C ASP A 96 2.72 33.97 27.77
N ASP A 97 3.14 33.02 28.61
CA ASP A 97 4.55 32.67 28.78
C ASP A 97 5.17 32.15 27.51
N ILE A 98 4.44 31.28 26.76
CA ILE A 98 4.89 30.73 25.48
C ILE A 98 4.97 31.85 24.46
N GLN A 99 3.99 32.75 24.41
CA GLN A 99 4.00 33.89 23.50
C GLN A 99 5.19 34.83 23.83
N CYS A 100 5.42 35.13 25.10
CA CYS A 100 6.59 35.88 25.53
C CYS A 100 7.91 35.23 25.07
N ALA A 101 8.00 33.90 25.12
CA ALA A 101 9.16 33.15 24.59
C ALA A 101 9.33 33.29 23.07
N ILE A 102 8.25 33.31 22.32
CA ILE A 102 8.26 33.54 20.88
C ILE A 102 8.74 34.95 20.56
N ASP A 103 8.12 35.95 21.19
CA ASP A 103 8.39 37.36 20.97
C ASP A 103 9.81 37.77 21.40
N SER A 104 10.38 37.08 22.42
CA SER A 104 11.74 37.32 22.88
C SER A 104 12.83 36.66 22.02
N CYS A 105 12.49 35.88 21.01
CA CYS A 105 13.48 35.17 20.20
C CYS A 105 14.16 36.13 19.21
N PRO A 106 15.48 36.38 19.30
CA PRO A 106 16.17 37.36 18.46
C PRO A 106 16.34 36.89 16.99
N VAL A 107 16.06 35.62 16.69
CA VAL A 107 16.20 35.02 15.35
C VAL A 107 14.89 34.44 14.84
N ASP A 108 13.78 34.71 15.51
CA ASP A 108 12.42 34.28 15.13
C ASP A 108 12.36 32.79 14.75
N CYS A 109 12.99 31.91 15.55
CA CYS A 109 13.04 30.48 15.28
C CYS A 109 11.95 29.67 16.01
N ILE A 110 10.98 30.32 16.64
CA ILE A 110 9.92 29.67 17.43
C ILE A 110 8.58 30.03 16.79
N TYR A 111 7.78 28.99 16.47
CA TYR A 111 6.54 29.16 15.71
C TYR A 111 5.37 28.47 16.39
N TRP A 112 4.19 29.07 16.27
CA TRP A 112 2.96 28.32 16.41
C TRP A 112 2.69 27.52 15.15
N VAL A 113 2.43 26.22 15.30
CA VAL A 113 2.14 25.28 14.20
C VAL A 113 0.88 24.49 14.52
N ASP A 114 0.27 23.88 13.52
CA ASP A 114 -0.86 22.96 13.77
C ASP A 114 -0.33 21.68 14.44
N LYS A 115 -1.12 21.17 15.38
CA LYS A 115 -0.85 19.91 16.07
C LYS A 115 -0.57 18.74 15.15
N ASP A 116 -1.25 18.71 13.99
CA ASP A 116 -1.13 17.62 13.03
C ASP A 116 0.16 17.70 12.20
N GLU A 117 0.76 18.89 12.07
CA GLU A 117 2.04 19.11 11.39
C GLU A 117 3.25 18.86 12.29
N LEU A 118 3.08 19.07 13.59
CA LEU A 118 4.15 18.98 14.57
C LEU A 118 4.97 17.67 14.50
N PRO A 119 4.35 16.46 14.39
CA PRO A 119 5.12 15.22 14.35
C PRO A 119 6.09 15.14 13.17
N ALA A 120 5.69 15.65 12.01
CA ALA A 120 6.53 15.65 10.81
C ALA A 120 7.67 16.66 10.94
N LEU A 121 7.40 17.85 11.46
CA LEU A 121 8.39 18.89 11.71
C LEU A 121 9.47 18.42 12.67
N GLU A 122 9.09 17.91 13.83
CA GLU A 122 10.03 17.41 14.84
C GLU A 122 10.86 16.22 14.31
N PHE A 123 10.22 15.31 13.55
CA PHE A 123 10.89 14.16 12.98
C PHE A 123 11.95 14.56 11.96
N VAL A 124 11.61 15.46 11.03
CA VAL A 124 12.52 15.92 9.99
C VAL A 124 13.65 16.74 10.57
N THR A 125 13.35 17.67 11.49
CA THR A 125 14.35 18.49 12.18
C THR A 125 15.38 17.63 12.94
N ARG A 126 14.95 16.52 13.55
CA ARG A 126 15.85 15.60 14.22
C ARG A 126 16.85 14.94 13.28
N ARG A 127 16.48 14.72 12.00
CA ARG A 127 17.32 14.12 10.96
C ARG A 127 18.19 15.11 10.22
N MET A 128 17.90 16.41 10.34
CA MET A 128 18.71 17.43 9.70
C MET A 128 20.12 17.48 10.31
N GLN A 129 21.10 17.79 9.46
CA GLN A 129 22.46 18.02 9.92
C GLN A 129 22.49 19.24 10.85
N LYS A 130 23.00 19.05 12.05
CA LYS A 130 23.11 20.09 13.06
C LYS A 130 24.58 20.37 13.32
N SER A 131 24.95 21.64 13.32
CA SER A 131 26.23 22.10 13.80
C SER A 131 26.10 22.64 15.22
N SER A 132 27.10 22.45 16.09
CA SER A 132 27.10 23.08 17.41
C SER A 132 27.04 24.59 17.29
N VAL A 133 26.25 25.24 18.15
CA VAL A 133 26.11 26.71 18.18
C VAL A 133 27.47 27.40 18.35
N GLY A 134 28.40 26.84 19.13
CA GLY A 134 29.76 27.39 19.29
C GLY A 134 30.55 27.44 18.00
N ILE A 135 30.38 26.48 17.08
CA ILE A 135 31.04 26.46 15.77
C ILE A 135 30.36 27.47 14.82
N SER A 136 29.04 27.56 14.86
CA SER A 136 28.27 28.48 14.01
C SER A 136 28.59 29.96 14.32
N MET A 137 28.84 30.32 15.57
CA MET A 137 29.20 31.68 15.97
C MET A 137 30.67 32.04 15.68
N GLY A 138 31.56 31.05 15.57
CA GLY A 138 32.98 31.28 15.30
C GLY A 138 33.37 31.46 13.84
N GLN A 139 32.52 31.08 12.90
CA GLN A 139 32.68 31.32 11.46
C GLN A 139 32.08 32.68 11.10
N GLY A 140 32.90 33.73 11.30
CA GLY A 140 32.53 35.08 10.88
C GLY A 140 32.11 35.16 9.44
N GLU A 141 31.11 35.97 9.20
CA GLU A 141 30.80 36.68 7.92
C GLU A 141 30.88 35.88 6.61
N GLY A 142 30.26 34.76 6.58
CA GLY A 142 30.07 34.03 5.31
C GLY A 142 28.78 33.24 5.46
N GLY A 143 27.68 33.83 5.01
CA GLY A 143 26.34 33.27 4.96
C GLY A 143 26.27 31.81 5.30
N GLY A 144 26.01 31.51 6.56
CA GLY A 144 25.71 30.13 6.97
C GLY A 144 24.69 29.64 5.99
N GLN A 145 25.06 28.63 5.26
CA GLN A 145 24.11 27.92 4.39
C GLN A 145 22.90 27.66 5.28
N ARG A 146 21.84 28.47 5.14
CA ARG A 146 20.56 28.19 5.78
C ARG A 146 20.27 26.77 5.40
N GLY A 147 20.42 25.88 6.35
CA GLY A 147 20.10 24.47 6.15
C GLY A 147 18.71 24.38 5.54
N GLN A 148 18.45 23.31 4.90
CA GLN A 148 17.14 23.05 4.28
C GLN A 148 16.03 23.49 5.27
N ASP A 149 15.08 24.30 4.79
CA ASP A 149 13.94 24.79 5.59
C ASP A 149 13.15 23.59 6.15
N PRO A 150 12.99 23.47 7.49
CA PRO A 150 12.27 22.36 8.10
C PRO A 150 10.84 22.22 7.62
N PHE A 151 10.16 23.32 7.32
CA PHE A 151 8.78 23.30 6.84
C PHE A 151 8.70 22.71 5.44
N GLN A 152 9.58 23.09 4.54
CA GLN A 152 9.65 22.53 3.19
C GLN A 152 10.03 21.05 3.23
N ALA A 153 10.98 20.69 4.09
CA ALA A 153 11.41 19.31 4.26
C ALA A 153 10.30 18.42 4.85
N ALA A 154 9.54 18.90 5.83
CA ALA A 154 8.41 18.19 6.41
C ALA A 154 7.27 18.02 5.38
N ALA A 155 6.97 19.06 4.61
CA ALA A 155 5.98 18.97 3.53
C ALA A 155 6.39 17.97 2.45
N ALA A 156 7.67 17.98 2.04
CA ALA A 156 8.21 17.01 1.07
C ALA A 156 8.16 15.57 1.61
N PHE A 157 8.51 15.37 2.88
CA PHE A 157 8.43 14.09 3.57
C PHE A 157 6.99 13.55 3.59
N LEU A 158 6.02 14.35 4.01
CA LEU A 158 4.61 13.95 4.06
C LEU A 158 4.06 13.61 2.68
N LYS A 159 4.39 14.42 1.67
CA LYS A 159 3.97 14.19 0.28
C LYS A 159 4.54 12.88 -0.28
N GLU A 160 5.81 12.60 -0.05
CA GLU A 160 6.44 11.36 -0.51
C GLU A 160 5.86 10.14 0.22
N ARG A 161 5.65 10.26 1.52
CA ARG A 161 4.99 9.22 2.32
C ARG A 161 3.58 8.91 1.80
N GLU A 162 2.77 9.94 1.55
CA GLU A 162 1.44 9.78 0.99
C GLU A 162 1.47 9.10 -0.39
N ARG A 163 2.43 9.49 -1.25
CA ARG A 163 2.62 8.89 -2.56
C ARG A 163 2.87 7.38 -2.46
N ILE A 164 3.78 6.96 -1.58
CA ILE A 164 4.12 5.55 -1.38
C ILE A 164 2.92 4.77 -0.80
N VAL A 165 2.24 5.32 0.20
CA VAL A 165 1.05 4.71 0.80
C VAL A 165 -0.05 4.53 -0.25
N ARG A 166 -0.30 5.55 -1.08
CA ARG A 166 -1.29 5.49 -2.17
C ARG A 166 -0.96 4.41 -3.19
N LEU A 167 0.30 4.28 -3.58
CA LEU A 167 0.74 3.22 -4.49
C LEU A 167 0.55 1.82 -3.88
N ARG A 168 0.87 1.66 -2.60
CA ARG A 168 0.65 0.41 -1.86
C ARG A 168 -0.83 0.03 -1.80
N MET A 169 -1.71 1.00 -1.54
CA MET A 169 -3.15 0.77 -1.49
C MET A 169 -3.70 0.33 -2.85
N LYS A 170 -3.35 1.05 -3.93
CA LYS A 170 -3.74 0.66 -5.31
C LYS A 170 -3.31 -0.76 -5.65
N ARG A 171 -2.11 -1.15 -5.27
CA ARG A 171 -1.60 -2.51 -5.51
C ARG A 171 -2.36 -3.57 -4.74
N ARG A 172 -2.67 -3.31 -3.47
CA ARG A 172 -3.50 -4.22 -2.67
C ARG A 172 -4.88 -4.40 -3.28
N GLU A 173 -5.47 -3.32 -3.76
CA GLU A 173 -6.77 -3.34 -4.44
C GLU A 173 -6.72 -4.19 -5.72
N GLN A 174 -5.76 -3.94 -6.61
CA GLN A 174 -5.54 -4.75 -7.83
C GLN A 174 -5.32 -6.23 -7.53
N LYS A 175 -4.56 -6.55 -6.47
CA LYS A 175 -4.35 -7.94 -6.05
C LYS A 175 -5.66 -8.58 -5.60
N ARG A 176 -6.46 -7.89 -4.79
CA ARG A 176 -7.77 -8.37 -4.33
C ARG A 176 -8.75 -8.58 -5.49
N GLU A 177 -8.78 -7.66 -6.44
CA GLU A 177 -9.60 -7.79 -7.66
C GLU A 177 -9.15 -8.98 -8.51
N GLY A 178 -7.85 -9.19 -8.68
CA GLY A 178 -7.29 -10.35 -9.36
C GLY A 178 -7.66 -11.67 -8.69
N GLU A 179 -7.50 -11.77 -7.37
CA GLU A 179 -7.87 -12.94 -6.58
C GLU A 179 -9.38 -13.23 -6.64
N ALA A 180 -10.21 -12.18 -6.56
CA ALA A 180 -11.67 -12.32 -6.69
C ALA A 180 -12.08 -12.82 -8.08
N SER A 181 -11.46 -12.29 -9.14
CA SER A 181 -11.69 -12.74 -10.52
C SER A 181 -11.25 -14.20 -10.75
N GLU A 182 -10.13 -14.62 -10.16
CA GLU A 182 -9.66 -16.00 -10.23
C GLU A 182 -10.60 -16.97 -9.48
N ALA A 183 -11.02 -16.61 -8.27
CA ALA A 183 -11.99 -17.39 -7.50
C ALA A 183 -13.32 -17.54 -8.25
N GLU A 184 -13.79 -16.50 -8.91
CA GLU A 184 -14.98 -16.55 -9.74
C GLU A 184 -14.83 -17.49 -10.94
N ARG A 185 -13.69 -17.44 -11.65
CA ARG A 185 -13.37 -18.37 -12.75
C ARG A 185 -13.32 -19.83 -12.27
N LEU A 186 -12.75 -20.08 -11.09
CA LEU A 186 -12.73 -21.43 -10.50
C LEU A 186 -14.13 -21.93 -10.19
N ARG A 187 -14.99 -21.11 -9.57
CA ARG A 187 -16.39 -21.44 -9.30
C ARG A 187 -17.16 -21.76 -10.57
N GLN A 188 -16.99 -20.96 -11.62
CA GLN A 188 -17.63 -21.20 -12.91
C GLN A 188 -17.13 -22.49 -13.56
N ALA A 189 -15.84 -22.79 -13.47
CA ALA A 189 -15.27 -24.05 -13.98
C ALA A 189 -15.80 -25.27 -13.22
N GLU A 190 -15.93 -25.18 -11.91
CA GLU A 190 -16.52 -26.24 -11.07
C GLU A 190 -18.01 -26.44 -11.41
N ALA A 191 -18.76 -25.35 -11.53
CA ALA A 191 -20.17 -25.42 -11.94
C ALA A 191 -20.33 -26.08 -13.30
N ALA A 192 -19.48 -25.73 -14.28
CA ALA A 192 -19.48 -26.35 -15.61
C ALA A 192 -19.14 -27.85 -15.56
N ARG A 193 -18.17 -28.26 -14.72
CA ARG A 193 -17.84 -29.69 -14.48
C ARG A 193 -19.02 -30.43 -13.91
N ASN A 194 -19.68 -29.88 -12.89
CA ASN A 194 -20.83 -30.47 -12.24
C ASN A 194 -22.02 -30.64 -13.23
N ILE A 195 -22.27 -29.64 -14.07
CA ILE A 195 -23.29 -29.73 -15.13
C ILE A 195 -22.96 -30.84 -16.11
N ARG A 196 -21.72 -30.92 -16.59
CA ARG A 196 -21.28 -32.00 -17.50
C ARG A 196 -21.47 -33.39 -16.87
N GLN A 197 -21.06 -33.55 -15.62
CA GLN A 197 -21.19 -34.81 -14.90
C GLN A 197 -22.66 -35.21 -14.76
N ARG A 198 -23.54 -34.31 -14.31
CA ARG A 198 -24.99 -34.58 -14.19
C ARG A 198 -25.61 -34.90 -15.54
N THR A 199 -25.20 -34.21 -16.59
CA THR A 199 -25.69 -34.50 -17.96
C THR A 199 -25.24 -35.89 -18.40
N GLN A 200 -23.96 -36.24 -18.19
CA GLN A 200 -23.44 -37.56 -18.54
C GLN A 200 -24.14 -38.69 -17.75
N GLU A 201 -24.38 -38.53 -16.48
CA GLU A 201 -25.12 -39.46 -15.64
C GLU A 201 -26.58 -39.60 -16.08
N ARG A 202 -27.23 -38.47 -16.45
CA ARG A 202 -28.60 -38.45 -16.97
C ARG A 202 -28.70 -39.21 -18.28
N TRP A 203 -27.80 -38.94 -19.22
CA TRP A 203 -27.74 -39.65 -20.48
C TRP A 203 -27.36 -41.10 -20.30
N GLY A 204 -26.46 -41.45 -19.40
CA GLY A 204 -26.13 -42.82 -19.05
C GLY A 204 -27.38 -43.59 -18.61
N ARG A 205 -28.13 -43.08 -17.63
CA ARG A 205 -29.39 -43.70 -17.15
C ARG A 205 -30.42 -43.80 -18.25
N PHE A 206 -30.55 -42.82 -19.13
CA PHE A 206 -31.48 -42.87 -20.26
C PHE A 206 -31.15 -44.01 -21.23
N TRP A 207 -29.89 -44.20 -21.58
CA TRP A 207 -29.47 -45.27 -22.47
C TRP A 207 -29.60 -46.64 -21.82
N ASP A 208 -29.28 -46.77 -20.54
CA ASP A 208 -29.42 -48.00 -19.76
C ASP A 208 -30.87 -48.49 -19.71
N SER A 209 -31.79 -47.55 -19.48
CA SER A 209 -33.21 -47.88 -19.41
C SER A 209 -33.83 -48.30 -20.76
N ARG A 210 -33.26 -47.83 -21.86
CA ARG A 210 -33.83 -48.05 -23.19
C ARG A 210 -33.21 -49.21 -23.97
N TRP A 211 -31.94 -49.51 -23.74
CA TRP A 211 -31.23 -50.54 -24.53
C TRP A 211 -30.39 -51.51 -23.68
N GLY A 212 -30.41 -51.42 -22.39
CA GLY A 212 -29.65 -52.25 -21.46
C GLY A 212 -28.15 -51.92 -21.42
N GLU A 213 -27.48 -52.42 -20.37
CA GLU A 213 -26.03 -52.08 -20.10
C GLU A 213 -25.06 -52.56 -21.19
N ASP A 214 -25.37 -53.66 -21.89
CA ASP A 214 -24.51 -54.26 -22.92
C ASP A 214 -24.40 -53.38 -24.18
N SER A 215 -25.42 -52.59 -24.48
CA SER A 215 -25.46 -51.73 -25.67
C SER A 215 -24.46 -50.54 -25.53
N ARG A 216 -24.14 -50.12 -24.33
CA ARG A 216 -23.16 -49.07 -24.08
C ARG A 216 -21.76 -49.42 -24.59
N ARG A 217 -21.33 -50.66 -24.42
CA ARG A 217 -19.98 -51.09 -24.83
C ARG A 217 -19.80 -51.12 -26.33
N ARG A 218 -20.89 -51.32 -27.05
CA ARG A 218 -20.82 -51.46 -28.54
C ARG A 218 -20.92 -50.13 -29.30
N TRP A 219 -21.57 -49.08 -28.75
CA TRP A 219 -21.87 -47.86 -29.44
C TRP A 219 -21.32 -46.57 -28.85
N MET A 220 -20.78 -46.60 -27.61
CA MET A 220 -20.15 -45.41 -27.00
C MET A 220 -18.71 -45.26 -27.43
N VAL A 221 -18.50 -44.58 -28.53
CA VAL A 221 -17.32 -43.73 -28.66
C VAL A 221 -17.61 -42.50 -27.76
N PRO A 222 -16.86 -42.27 -26.67
CA PRO A 222 -17.14 -41.14 -25.82
C PRO A 222 -17.12 -39.85 -26.65
N PRO A 223 -18.15 -38.97 -26.53
CA PRO A 223 -18.31 -37.79 -27.39
C PRO A 223 -17.08 -36.84 -27.37
N HIS A 224 -16.27 -36.93 -26.36
CA HIS A 224 -15.01 -36.18 -26.30
C HIS A 224 -13.93 -36.66 -27.26
N ARG A 225 -13.92 -37.96 -27.65
CA ARG A 225 -12.98 -38.48 -28.69
C ARG A 225 -13.41 -38.16 -30.11
N ALA A 226 -14.70 -38.02 -30.35
CA ALA A 226 -15.21 -37.60 -31.64
C ALA A 226 -14.94 -36.14 -31.95
N LEU A 227 -15.03 -35.27 -30.93
CA LEU A 227 -14.70 -33.84 -31.03
C LEU A 227 -13.19 -33.56 -31.19
N ILE A 228 -12.31 -34.37 -30.58
CA ILE A 228 -10.86 -34.20 -30.71
C ILE A 228 -10.34 -34.53 -32.12
N LYS A 229 -11.00 -35.41 -32.84
CA LYS A 229 -10.65 -35.73 -34.23
C LYS A 229 -11.07 -34.65 -35.26
N TYR A 230 -12.05 -33.81 -34.90
CA TYR A 230 -12.55 -32.74 -35.79
C TYR A 230 -12.00 -31.34 -35.48
N VAL A 231 -11.53 -31.10 -34.27
CA VAL A 231 -10.84 -29.86 -33.91
C VAL A 231 -9.37 -30.21 -33.76
N GLY A 232 -8.60 -29.96 -34.80
CA GLY A 232 -7.13 -30.14 -34.80
C GLY A 232 -6.47 -29.20 -33.79
N MET A 233 -6.62 -29.47 -32.50
CA MET A 233 -5.92 -28.76 -31.42
C MET A 233 -4.59 -29.46 -31.18
N SER A 234 -3.53 -28.87 -31.69
CA SER A 234 -2.18 -29.10 -31.20
C SER A 234 -2.11 -28.68 -29.74
N GLU A 235 -1.58 -29.54 -28.90
CA GLU A 235 -1.25 -29.23 -27.53
C GLU A 235 -0.26 -28.03 -27.50
N GLY A 236 -0.71 -26.85 -27.01
CA GLY A 236 0.18 -25.73 -26.80
C GLY A 236 -0.28 -24.35 -27.28
N GLY A 237 -1.55 -24.01 -27.36
CA GLY A 237 -1.99 -22.67 -27.77
C GLY A 237 -3.04 -22.06 -26.83
N SER A 238 -2.79 -20.84 -26.41
CA SER A 238 -3.68 -19.95 -25.65
C SER A 238 -5.08 -19.90 -26.29
N ALA A 239 -6.11 -20.26 -25.51
CA ALA A 239 -7.50 -20.30 -25.98
C ALA A 239 -8.12 -18.90 -26.00
N THR A 240 -8.14 -18.26 -27.14
CA THR A 240 -9.18 -17.30 -27.51
C THR A 240 -10.31 -18.06 -28.18
N ALA A 241 -11.42 -18.24 -27.47
CA ALA A 241 -12.58 -18.97 -27.95
C ALA A 241 -13.30 -18.18 -29.05
N ALA A 242 -13.01 -18.47 -30.30
CA ALA A 242 -13.91 -18.17 -31.42
C ALA A 242 -14.92 -19.33 -31.55
N LEU A 243 -16.20 -19.04 -31.50
CA LEU A 243 -17.28 -19.97 -31.76
C LEU A 243 -17.14 -20.53 -33.17
N PRO A 244 -17.23 -21.86 -33.38
CA PRO A 244 -17.15 -22.42 -34.70
C PRO A 244 -18.43 -22.06 -35.51
N THR A 245 -18.25 -21.34 -36.57
CA THR A 245 -19.31 -21.15 -37.60
C THR A 245 -19.51 -22.46 -38.33
N TYR A 246 -20.67 -23.08 -38.15
CA TYR A 246 -21.09 -24.26 -38.93
C TYR A 246 -21.26 -23.89 -40.42
N LYS A 247 -20.40 -24.38 -41.23
CA LYS A 247 -20.59 -24.43 -42.71
C LYS A 247 -20.44 -25.88 -43.16
N THR A 248 -21.51 -26.62 -43.11
CA THR A 248 -21.77 -27.68 -44.08
C THR A 248 -23.27 -28.03 -44.02
N GLU A 249 -23.88 -28.04 -45.16
CA GLU A 249 -25.31 -28.40 -45.39
C GLU A 249 -25.68 -29.80 -44.86
N GLU A 250 -24.72 -30.73 -44.80
CA GLU A 250 -24.94 -32.09 -44.24
C GLU A 250 -25.21 -32.11 -42.72
N ALA A 251 -24.66 -31.19 -41.93
CA ALA A 251 -24.93 -31.10 -40.49
C ALA A 251 -26.34 -30.53 -40.21
N ALA A 252 -26.83 -29.67 -41.11
CA ALA A 252 -28.19 -29.13 -41.01
C ALA A 252 -29.23 -30.19 -41.34
N GLU A 253 -28.96 -31.04 -42.33
CA GLU A 253 -29.87 -32.11 -42.77
C GLU A 253 -29.98 -33.23 -41.72
N THR A 254 -28.88 -33.58 -41.04
CA THR A 254 -28.88 -34.53 -39.92
C THR A 254 -29.60 -33.98 -38.69
N ALA A 255 -29.42 -32.70 -38.36
CA ALA A 255 -30.15 -32.05 -37.29
C ALA A 255 -31.66 -31.95 -37.56
N ALA A 256 -32.06 -31.70 -38.83
CA ALA A 256 -33.45 -31.68 -39.23
C ALA A 256 -34.11 -33.09 -39.19
N LYS A 257 -33.39 -34.14 -39.56
CA LYS A 257 -33.87 -35.52 -39.42
C LYS A 257 -34.04 -35.95 -37.93
N ILE A 258 -33.15 -35.53 -37.06
CA ILE A 258 -33.26 -35.79 -35.62
C ILE A 258 -34.44 -35.01 -35.01
N ALA A 259 -34.66 -33.75 -35.43
CA ALA A 259 -35.78 -32.94 -34.95
C ALA A 259 -37.15 -33.49 -35.45
N ALA A 260 -37.21 -34.07 -36.62
CA ALA A 260 -38.44 -34.69 -37.18
C ALA A 260 -38.81 -35.99 -36.44
N MET A 261 -37.83 -36.74 -35.92
CA MET A 261 -38.07 -37.96 -35.12
C MET A 261 -38.54 -37.65 -33.68
N HIS A 262 -38.48 -36.42 -33.22
CA HIS A 262 -38.96 -36.00 -31.92
C HIS A 262 -40.41 -35.46 -31.93
N LYS A 263 -41.05 -35.38 -33.10
CA LYS A 263 -42.44 -34.89 -33.29
C LYS A 263 -43.44 -36.01 -33.62
N ALA A 264 -42.99 -37.22 -33.73
CA ALA A 264 -43.82 -38.43 -33.84
C ALA A 264 -43.65 -39.24 -32.52
#